data_6d1796f6ffa2af7c1210deb0e7861893
#
_entry.id   6d1796f6ffa2af7c1210deb0e7861893
#
_cell.length_a   1.000
_cell.length_b   1.000
_cell.length_c   1.000
_cell.angle_alpha   90.00
_cell.angle_beta   90.00
_cell.angle_gamma   90.00
#
_symmetry.space_group_name_H-M   'P 1'
#
loop_
_entity.id
_entity.type
_entity.pdbx_description
1 polymer ?
#
loop_
_entity_poly.entity_id
_entity_poly.type
_entity_poly.pdbx_seq_one_letter_code
_entity_poly.pdbx_strand_id
1 'polypeptide(L)'
;MKTTKKIIMADSPEAASIQTVTGWVSSTGHFWGNDERMARYDGSTHKICEQNPAHGVIEQRSWCEACRTEKMTAKWGAMPRREYDGSPVCVLDSDTYFFDADEIAGWLLDNDIKPEDARLVFCKPRYPAIIDPNEHYEDDLPEDGEVSATLAAAFDALNKVIEAESPLSWWEGDEAVVLPAGFLEHAA
;
A
#
# COMPACT_ATOMS: atom_id res chain seq x y z
N MET A 1 10.09 44.45 2.30
CA MET A 1 10.27 44.97 0.92
C MET A 1 9.63 43.97 -0.03
N LYS A 2 8.58 44.38 -0.76
CA LYS A 2 7.98 43.52 -1.80
C LYS A 2 8.92 43.50 -3.00
N THR A 3 9.54 42.41 -3.28
CA THR A 3 10.35 42.22 -4.52
C THR A 3 9.37 42.21 -5.69
N THR A 4 9.40 43.28 -6.48
CA THR A 4 8.60 43.36 -7.73
C THR A 4 9.12 42.28 -8.69
N LYS A 5 8.29 41.31 -9.00
CA LYS A 5 8.65 40.23 -9.97
C LYS A 5 8.84 40.85 -11.35
N LYS A 6 10.04 40.74 -11.94
CA LYS A 6 10.34 41.26 -13.27
C LYS A 6 9.46 40.56 -14.28
N ILE A 7 8.75 41.33 -15.12
CA ILE A 7 7.97 40.76 -16.24
C ILE A 7 8.90 40.61 -17.43
N ILE A 8 9.00 39.42 -18.00
CA ILE A 8 9.75 39.07 -19.19
C ILE A 8 8.75 38.60 -20.26
N MET A 9 8.64 39.35 -21.34
CA MET A 9 7.72 39.04 -22.43
C MET A 9 8.30 37.88 -23.29
N ALA A 10 7.44 37.04 -23.89
CA ALA A 10 7.87 35.87 -24.65
C ALA A 10 8.69 36.21 -25.90
N ASP A 11 8.49 37.38 -26.49
CA ASP A 11 9.21 37.91 -27.66
C ASP A 11 10.48 38.71 -27.27
N SER A 12 10.76 38.85 -25.97
CA SER A 12 11.95 39.51 -25.48
C SER A 12 13.21 38.64 -25.65
N PRO A 13 14.35 39.19 -26.07
CA PRO A 13 15.62 38.45 -26.08
C PRO A 13 16.08 37.98 -24.70
N GLU A 14 15.46 38.49 -23.62
CA GLU A 14 15.70 38.04 -22.26
C GLU A 14 14.98 36.73 -21.93
N ALA A 15 13.94 36.37 -22.71
CA ALA A 15 13.12 35.19 -22.45
C ALA A 15 13.87 33.86 -22.76
N ALA A 16 14.77 33.88 -23.76
CA ALA A 16 15.58 32.73 -24.13
C ALA A 16 16.91 33.16 -24.81
N SER A 17 17.94 32.36 -24.63
CA SER A 17 19.22 32.53 -25.29
C SER A 17 19.83 31.20 -25.71
N ILE A 18 20.59 31.18 -26.79
CA ILE A 18 21.36 30.00 -27.18
C ILE A 18 22.64 29.99 -26.34
N GLN A 19 22.84 28.90 -25.61
CA GLN A 19 24.01 28.71 -24.75
C GLN A 19 24.67 27.35 -25.06
N THR A 20 26.01 27.32 -24.99
CA THR A 20 26.78 26.06 -24.96
C THR A 20 27.01 25.69 -23.49
N VAL A 21 26.49 24.56 -23.07
CA VAL A 21 26.63 24.06 -21.68
C VAL A 21 27.36 22.71 -21.73
N THR A 22 28.19 22.46 -20.71
CA THR A 22 28.83 21.16 -20.50
C THR A 22 28.22 20.47 -19.31
N GLY A 23 27.86 19.20 -19.47
CA GLY A 23 27.26 18.42 -18.41
C GLY A 23 26.83 17.05 -18.88
N TRP A 24 26.19 16.32 -17.99
CA TRP A 24 25.68 14.97 -18.24
C TRP A 24 24.35 15.02 -19.00
N VAL A 25 24.29 14.24 -20.08
CA VAL A 25 23.05 14.03 -20.86
C VAL A 25 22.69 12.56 -20.78
N SER A 26 21.43 12.28 -20.40
CA SER A 26 20.92 10.91 -20.37
C SER A 26 20.78 10.32 -21.79
N SER A 27 20.63 9.02 -21.92
CA SER A 27 20.36 8.36 -23.22
C SER A 27 19.01 8.78 -23.83
N THR A 28 18.12 9.37 -23.03
CA THR A 28 16.84 9.95 -23.47
C THR A 28 16.98 11.38 -24.01
N GLY A 29 18.21 11.98 -23.93
CA GLY A 29 18.50 13.34 -24.38
C GLY A 29 18.24 14.43 -23.33
N HIS A 30 17.93 14.06 -22.10
CA HIS A 30 17.70 15.03 -21.02
C HIS A 30 19.04 15.51 -20.43
N PHE A 31 19.20 16.83 -20.32
CA PHE A 31 20.39 17.44 -19.73
C PHE A 31 20.26 17.59 -18.22
N TRP A 32 21.18 16.98 -17.48
CA TRP A 32 21.20 16.91 -16.01
C TRP A 32 22.29 17.80 -15.37
N GLY A 33 22.95 18.65 -16.14
CA GLY A 33 24.03 19.49 -15.64
C GLY A 33 25.18 18.67 -15.06
N ASN A 34 25.49 18.92 -13.79
CA ASN A 34 26.57 18.19 -13.09
C ASN A 34 26.11 16.90 -12.39
N ASP A 35 24.83 16.52 -12.51
CA ASP A 35 24.29 15.34 -11.84
C ASP A 35 24.42 14.07 -12.70
N GLU A 36 25.59 13.44 -12.61
CA GLU A 36 25.88 12.17 -13.29
C GLU A 36 24.91 11.06 -12.84
N ARG A 37 24.59 11.00 -11.56
CA ARG A 37 23.74 9.93 -11.00
C ARG A 37 22.35 10.00 -11.62
N MET A 38 21.76 11.19 -11.68
CA MET A 38 20.44 11.37 -12.26
C MET A 38 20.43 11.14 -13.76
N ALA A 39 21.47 11.58 -14.48
CA ALA A 39 21.61 11.30 -15.91
C ALA A 39 21.68 9.80 -16.20
N ARG A 40 22.46 9.05 -15.41
CA ARG A 40 22.56 7.59 -15.52
C ARG A 40 21.26 6.89 -15.16
N TYR A 41 20.59 7.33 -14.09
CA TYR A 41 19.28 6.79 -13.67
C TYR A 41 18.22 7.01 -14.75
N ASP A 42 18.13 8.22 -15.31
CA ASP A 42 17.16 8.57 -16.34
C ASP A 42 17.43 7.83 -17.67
N GLY A 43 18.71 7.66 -18.00
CA GLY A 43 19.13 7.00 -19.24
C GLY A 43 19.21 5.48 -19.18
N SER A 44 19.13 4.87 -18.01
CA SER A 44 19.24 3.42 -17.88
C SER A 44 17.88 2.73 -17.98
N THR A 45 17.83 1.59 -18.64
CA THR A 45 16.65 0.73 -18.72
C THR A 45 16.65 -0.36 -17.66
N HIS A 46 17.84 -0.73 -17.16
CA HIS A 46 18.03 -1.82 -16.19
C HIS A 46 19.04 -1.45 -15.12
N LYS A 47 18.97 -2.16 -14.00
CA LYS A 47 19.92 -2.11 -12.89
C LYS A 47 20.17 -3.51 -12.32
N ILE A 48 21.23 -3.68 -11.56
CA ILE A 48 21.44 -4.88 -10.73
C ILE A 48 20.58 -4.72 -9.47
N CYS A 49 19.99 -5.81 -8.98
CA CYS A 49 19.23 -5.79 -7.73
C CYS A 49 20.11 -5.26 -6.60
N GLU A 50 19.70 -4.15 -5.99
CA GLU A 50 20.46 -3.45 -4.93
C GLU A 50 20.49 -4.23 -3.62
N GLN A 51 19.44 -5.03 -3.34
CA GLN A 51 19.34 -5.80 -2.09
C GLN A 51 20.14 -7.10 -2.15
N ASN A 52 20.13 -7.76 -3.32
CA ASN A 52 20.89 -8.99 -3.51
C ASN A 52 21.36 -9.07 -4.99
N PRO A 53 22.64 -8.75 -5.27
CA PRO A 53 23.17 -8.80 -6.61
C PRO A 53 23.07 -10.16 -7.31
N ALA A 54 22.94 -11.25 -6.54
CA ALA A 54 22.75 -12.60 -7.08
C ALA A 54 21.41 -12.78 -7.81
N HIS A 55 20.42 -11.90 -7.57
CA HIS A 55 19.15 -11.87 -8.30
C HIS A 55 19.30 -11.33 -9.73
N GLY A 56 20.49 -10.83 -10.07
CA GLY A 56 20.82 -10.39 -11.44
C GLY A 56 20.22 -9.04 -11.80
N VAL A 57 19.97 -8.88 -13.11
CA VAL A 57 19.53 -7.64 -13.72
C VAL A 57 18.01 -7.55 -13.67
N ILE A 58 17.51 -6.39 -13.26
CA ILE A 58 16.08 -6.04 -13.23
C ILE A 58 15.85 -4.73 -13.99
N GLU A 59 14.63 -4.47 -14.43
CA GLU A 59 14.30 -3.18 -15.02
C GLU A 59 14.51 -2.04 -14.02
N GLN A 60 14.97 -0.87 -14.50
CA GLN A 60 15.35 0.26 -13.64
C GLN A 60 14.24 0.75 -12.70
N ARG A 61 13.00 0.68 -13.16
CA ARG A 61 11.82 1.16 -12.40
C ARG A 61 10.93 0.03 -11.87
N SER A 62 11.40 -1.22 -11.97
CA SER A 62 10.67 -2.40 -11.49
C SER A 62 11.16 -2.89 -10.14
N TRP A 63 10.34 -3.71 -9.54
CA TRP A 63 10.66 -4.47 -8.32
C TRP A 63 11.45 -5.72 -8.67
N CYS A 64 12.28 -6.17 -7.75
CA CYS A 64 12.93 -7.47 -7.86
C CYS A 64 11.97 -8.56 -7.35
N GLU A 65 11.43 -9.38 -8.26
CA GLU A 65 10.51 -10.47 -7.92
C GLU A 65 11.15 -11.52 -6.99
N ALA A 66 12.43 -11.81 -7.17
CA ALA A 66 13.14 -12.72 -6.28
C ALA A 66 13.22 -12.18 -4.84
N CYS A 67 13.54 -10.88 -4.65
CA CYS A 67 13.50 -10.26 -3.33
C CYS A 67 12.09 -10.27 -2.72
N ARG A 68 11.07 -10.04 -3.53
CA ARG A 68 9.66 -10.09 -3.09
C ARG A 68 9.30 -11.49 -2.61
N THR A 69 9.62 -12.50 -3.41
CA THR A 69 9.35 -13.91 -3.08
C THR A 69 10.08 -14.34 -1.81
N GLU A 70 11.37 -13.99 -1.67
CA GLU A 70 12.15 -14.28 -0.46
C GLU A 70 11.53 -13.62 0.78
N LYS A 71 11.17 -12.34 0.68
CA LYS A 71 10.53 -11.59 1.76
C LYS A 71 9.19 -12.20 2.17
N MET A 72 8.36 -12.58 1.19
CA MET A 72 7.06 -13.19 1.44
C MET A 72 7.21 -14.57 2.06
N THR A 73 8.18 -15.37 1.59
CA THR A 73 8.47 -16.69 2.17
C THR A 73 8.97 -16.56 3.60
N ALA A 74 9.85 -15.61 3.88
CA ALA A 74 10.32 -15.34 5.24
C ALA A 74 9.18 -14.85 6.15
N LYS A 75 8.32 -13.92 5.65
CA LYS A 75 7.12 -13.45 6.37
C LYS A 75 6.22 -14.63 6.73
N TRP A 76 5.88 -15.48 5.74
CA TRP A 76 5.04 -16.66 5.95
C TRP A 76 5.64 -17.65 6.96
N GLY A 77 6.96 -17.90 6.87
CA GLY A 77 7.66 -18.80 7.79
C GLY A 77 7.69 -18.32 9.24
N ALA A 78 7.67 -17.00 9.44
CA ALA A 78 7.72 -16.37 10.77
C ALA A 78 6.33 -16.17 11.41
N MET A 79 5.24 -16.33 10.65
CA MET A 79 3.88 -16.13 11.18
C MET A 79 3.52 -17.21 12.21
N PRO A 80 2.92 -16.84 13.35
CA PRO A 80 2.28 -17.80 14.23
C PRO A 80 1.19 -18.56 13.47
N ARG A 81 0.97 -19.81 13.85
CA ARG A 81 0.03 -20.69 13.18
C ARG A 81 -1.15 -20.99 14.09
N ARG A 82 -2.37 -20.92 13.53
CA ARG A 82 -3.61 -21.24 14.23
C ARG A 82 -4.49 -22.13 13.36
N GLU A 83 -5.16 -23.10 13.97
CA GLU A 83 -6.14 -23.93 13.26
C GLU A 83 -7.32 -23.07 12.79
N TYR A 84 -7.86 -23.42 11.62
CA TYR A 84 -9.04 -22.76 11.07
C TYR A 84 -10.23 -22.97 11.97
N ASP A 85 -10.89 -21.89 12.38
CA ASP A 85 -11.99 -21.84 13.34
C ASP A 85 -13.29 -21.27 12.74
N GLY A 86 -13.35 -21.08 11.42
CA GLY A 86 -14.48 -20.47 10.74
C GLY A 86 -14.41 -18.94 10.64
N SER A 87 -13.36 -18.32 11.21
CA SER A 87 -13.15 -16.88 11.06
C SER A 87 -12.78 -16.51 9.64
N PRO A 88 -13.08 -15.27 9.17
CA PRO A 88 -12.68 -14.80 7.85
C PRO A 88 -11.16 -14.89 7.64
N VAL A 89 -10.78 -15.34 6.44
CA VAL A 89 -9.38 -15.49 6.02
C VAL A 89 -9.15 -14.87 4.65
N CYS A 90 -7.90 -14.61 4.32
CA CYS A 90 -7.52 -14.18 2.98
C CYS A 90 -6.23 -14.87 2.51
N VAL A 91 -5.98 -14.84 1.22
CA VAL A 91 -4.70 -15.28 0.65
C VAL A 91 -3.64 -14.24 0.96
N LEU A 92 -2.51 -14.66 1.52
CA LEU A 92 -1.39 -13.79 1.88
C LEU A 92 -0.93 -12.93 0.68
N ASP A 93 -0.83 -11.63 0.88
CA ASP A 93 -0.43 -10.62 -0.13
C ASP A 93 -1.36 -10.57 -1.36
N SER A 94 -2.66 -10.80 -1.14
CA SER A 94 -3.70 -10.81 -2.18
C SER A 94 -4.99 -10.18 -1.66
N ASP A 95 -5.83 -9.71 -2.59
CA ASP A 95 -7.18 -9.20 -2.30
C ASP A 95 -8.26 -10.30 -2.36
N THR A 96 -7.86 -11.56 -2.17
CA THR A 96 -8.79 -12.70 -2.18
C THR A 96 -9.17 -13.06 -0.75
N TYR A 97 -10.43 -12.87 -0.41
CA TYR A 97 -11.01 -13.07 0.92
C TYR A 97 -12.04 -14.19 0.91
N PHE A 98 -12.15 -14.91 2.02
CA PHE A 98 -13.10 -15.99 2.23
C PHE A 98 -13.78 -15.82 3.59
N PHE A 99 -15.09 -16.01 3.62
CA PHE A 99 -15.90 -15.84 4.83
C PHE A 99 -16.46 -17.14 5.38
N ASP A 100 -16.32 -18.24 4.62
CA ASP A 100 -16.70 -19.58 5.05
C ASP A 100 -15.77 -20.66 4.47
N ALA A 101 -15.96 -21.90 4.91
CA ALA A 101 -15.15 -23.04 4.51
C ALA A 101 -15.40 -23.46 3.06
N ASP A 102 -16.62 -23.29 2.57
CA ASP A 102 -17.01 -23.70 1.21
C ASP A 102 -16.32 -22.81 0.16
N GLU A 103 -16.23 -21.51 0.41
CA GLU A 103 -15.47 -20.59 -0.44
C GLU A 103 -13.98 -20.94 -0.50
N ILE A 104 -13.37 -21.31 0.64
CA ILE A 104 -11.98 -21.76 0.69
C ILE A 104 -11.82 -23.04 -0.12
N ALA A 105 -12.68 -24.03 0.08
CA ALA A 105 -12.62 -25.32 -0.61
C ALA A 105 -12.80 -25.16 -2.11
N GLY A 106 -13.77 -24.36 -2.54
CA GLY A 106 -13.99 -24.04 -3.95
C GLY A 106 -12.75 -23.39 -4.58
N TRP A 107 -12.17 -22.41 -3.92
CA TRP A 107 -10.95 -21.75 -4.41
C TRP A 107 -9.75 -22.68 -4.50
N LEU A 108 -9.55 -23.57 -3.52
CA LEU A 108 -8.49 -24.58 -3.54
C LEU A 108 -8.63 -25.53 -4.73
N LEU A 109 -9.86 -26.01 -4.97
CA LEU A 109 -10.16 -26.92 -6.10
C LEU A 109 -9.99 -26.22 -7.46
N ASP A 110 -10.50 -25.01 -7.61
CA ASP A 110 -10.44 -24.25 -8.86
C ASP A 110 -9.01 -23.88 -9.26
N ASN A 111 -8.10 -23.74 -8.28
CA ASN A 111 -6.70 -23.40 -8.52
C ASN A 111 -5.73 -24.58 -8.40
N ASP A 112 -6.22 -25.79 -8.18
CA ASP A 112 -5.40 -27.02 -7.98
C ASP A 112 -4.35 -26.84 -6.86
N ILE A 113 -4.76 -26.18 -5.75
CA ILE A 113 -3.91 -25.90 -4.59
C ILE A 113 -4.25 -26.89 -3.48
N LYS A 114 -3.23 -27.54 -2.92
CA LYS A 114 -3.42 -28.39 -1.75
C LYS A 114 -3.60 -27.55 -0.47
N PRO A 115 -4.42 -28.02 0.49
CA PRO A 115 -4.62 -27.31 1.76
C PRO A 115 -3.32 -26.94 2.49
N GLU A 116 -2.30 -27.81 2.46
CA GLU A 116 -1.00 -27.57 3.09
C GLU A 116 -0.15 -26.51 2.39
N ASP A 117 -0.38 -26.27 1.09
CA ASP A 117 0.33 -25.28 0.27
C ASP A 117 -0.39 -23.92 0.23
N ALA A 118 -1.63 -23.87 0.72
CA ALA A 118 -2.40 -22.64 0.78
C ALA A 118 -1.78 -21.65 1.78
N ARG A 119 -1.46 -20.45 1.29
CA ARG A 119 -0.94 -19.36 2.13
C ARG A 119 -2.09 -18.49 2.62
N LEU A 120 -2.93 -19.06 3.49
CA LEU A 120 -4.07 -18.36 4.07
C LEU A 120 -3.68 -17.72 5.40
N VAL A 121 -4.17 -16.51 5.64
CA VAL A 121 -4.00 -15.77 6.89
C VAL A 121 -5.36 -15.35 7.43
N PHE A 122 -5.52 -15.33 8.76
CA PHE A 122 -6.71 -14.80 9.38
C PHE A 122 -6.85 -13.32 9.10
N CYS A 123 -8.06 -12.88 8.81
CA CYS A 123 -8.36 -11.48 8.61
C CYS A 123 -8.53 -10.74 9.94
N LYS A 124 -8.16 -9.46 9.94
CA LYS A 124 -8.46 -8.51 11.02
C LYS A 124 -9.66 -7.67 10.61
N PRO A 125 -10.69 -7.57 11.46
CA PRO A 125 -11.82 -6.70 11.19
C PRO A 125 -11.42 -5.23 11.27
N ARG A 126 -11.96 -4.42 10.38
CA ARG A 126 -11.85 -2.96 10.42
C ARG A 126 -13.20 -2.38 10.76
N TYR A 127 -13.31 -1.87 11.96
CA TYR A 127 -14.50 -1.17 12.46
C TYR A 127 -14.48 0.29 11.99
N PRO A 128 -15.65 0.94 11.87
CA PRO A 128 -15.69 2.37 11.67
C PRO A 128 -15.06 3.09 12.86
N ALA A 129 -14.32 4.16 12.58
CA ALA A 129 -13.72 4.99 13.62
C ALA A 129 -14.75 5.97 14.19
N ILE A 130 -14.72 6.18 15.50
CA ILE A 130 -15.44 7.29 16.14
C ILE A 130 -14.94 8.63 15.61
N ILE A 131 -15.78 9.63 15.60
CA ILE A 131 -15.50 10.96 15.07
C ILE A 131 -15.41 11.93 16.25
N ASP A 132 -14.24 12.56 16.42
CA ASP A 132 -14.10 13.71 17.30
C ASP A 132 -14.54 14.98 16.53
N PRO A 133 -15.61 15.67 16.97
CA PRO A 133 -16.09 16.84 16.25
C PRO A 133 -15.09 18.01 16.28
N ASN A 134 -14.26 18.14 17.29
CA ASN A 134 -13.28 19.22 17.35
C ASN A 134 -12.13 18.96 16.37
N GLU A 135 -11.65 17.73 16.27
CA GLU A 135 -10.67 17.31 15.25
C GLU A 135 -11.25 17.43 13.83
N HIS A 136 -12.53 17.03 13.64
CA HIS A 136 -13.20 17.13 12.34
C HIS A 136 -13.34 18.58 11.83
N TYR A 137 -13.52 19.53 12.71
CA TYR A 137 -13.68 20.96 12.40
C TYR A 137 -12.46 21.80 12.80
N GLU A 138 -11.29 21.21 12.98
CA GLU A 138 -10.06 21.88 13.43
C GLU A 138 -9.73 23.11 12.57
N ASP A 139 -9.86 22.99 11.25
CA ASP A 139 -9.57 24.06 10.30
C ASP A 139 -10.61 25.21 10.31
N ASP A 140 -11.82 24.97 10.81
CA ASP A 140 -12.93 25.92 10.84
C ASP A 140 -13.10 26.59 12.22
N LEU A 141 -12.51 26.01 13.25
CA LEU A 141 -12.57 26.53 14.62
C LEU A 141 -11.49 27.61 14.85
N PRO A 142 -11.77 28.63 15.67
CA PRO A 142 -10.72 29.53 16.12
C PRO A 142 -9.71 28.80 17.00
N GLU A 143 -8.53 29.40 17.21
CA GLU A 143 -7.50 28.89 18.13
C GLU A 143 -8.13 28.63 19.52
N ASP A 144 -7.96 27.43 20.06
CA ASP A 144 -8.61 26.96 21.30
C ASP A 144 -10.16 26.92 21.25
N GLY A 145 -10.76 26.94 20.04
CA GLY A 145 -12.21 26.84 19.87
C GLY A 145 -12.73 25.42 20.01
N GLU A 146 -13.96 25.29 20.46
CA GLU A 146 -14.68 24.02 20.51
C GLU A 146 -16.00 24.14 19.75
N VAL A 147 -16.50 23.01 19.23
CA VAL A 147 -17.85 22.97 18.64
C VAL A 147 -18.92 23.25 19.67
N SER A 148 -20.09 23.72 19.23
CA SER A 148 -21.21 23.97 20.16
C SER A 148 -21.64 22.68 20.88
N ALA A 149 -22.14 22.82 22.11
CA ALA A 149 -22.64 21.68 22.91
C ALA A 149 -23.72 20.87 22.16
N THR A 150 -24.54 21.51 21.33
CA THR A 150 -25.57 20.85 20.53
C THR A 150 -24.94 19.98 19.44
N LEU A 151 -23.88 20.48 18.79
CA LEU A 151 -23.17 19.73 17.76
C LEU A 151 -22.39 18.57 18.39
N ALA A 152 -21.70 18.80 19.50
CA ALA A 152 -21.01 17.74 20.25
C ALA A 152 -21.98 16.61 20.65
N ALA A 153 -23.16 16.92 21.17
CA ALA A 153 -24.16 15.93 21.54
C ALA A 153 -24.69 15.12 20.32
N ALA A 154 -24.75 15.73 19.14
CA ALA A 154 -25.13 15.02 17.91
C ALA A 154 -24.04 14.02 17.49
N PHE A 155 -22.76 14.40 17.59
CA PHE A 155 -21.62 13.50 17.33
C PHE A 155 -21.55 12.36 18.37
N ASP A 156 -21.83 12.64 19.65
CA ASP A 156 -21.92 11.61 20.70
C ASP A 156 -23.00 10.56 20.38
N ALA A 157 -24.16 11.02 19.90
CA ALA A 157 -25.23 10.10 19.48
C ALA A 157 -24.84 9.27 18.25
N LEU A 158 -24.16 9.88 17.27
CA LEU A 158 -23.63 9.19 16.09
C LEU A 158 -22.56 8.17 16.49
N ASN A 159 -21.63 8.55 17.36
CA ASN A 159 -20.54 7.67 17.80
C ASN A 159 -21.04 6.42 18.52
N LYS A 160 -22.14 6.52 19.27
CA LYS A 160 -22.81 5.33 19.86
C LYS A 160 -23.33 4.36 18.81
N VAL A 161 -23.81 4.86 17.67
CA VAL A 161 -24.23 4.00 16.55
C VAL A 161 -22.98 3.36 15.91
N ILE A 162 -21.94 4.15 15.69
CA ILE A 162 -20.65 3.70 15.12
C ILE A 162 -20.03 2.58 15.97
N GLU A 163 -20.03 2.73 17.30
CA GLU A 163 -19.50 1.73 18.23
C GLU A 163 -20.28 0.40 18.21
N ALA A 164 -21.56 0.44 17.85
CA ALA A 164 -22.41 -0.73 17.75
C ALA A 164 -22.38 -1.42 16.38
N GLU A 165 -21.72 -0.82 15.40
CA GLU A 165 -21.65 -1.35 14.05
C GLU A 165 -20.77 -2.58 13.92
N SER A 166 -21.10 -3.43 12.93
CA SER A 166 -20.27 -4.54 12.48
C SER A 166 -19.00 -4.03 11.74
N PRO A 167 -17.98 -4.87 11.54
CA PRO A 167 -16.84 -4.50 10.72
C PRO A 167 -17.25 -4.02 9.34
N LEU A 168 -16.70 -2.87 8.90
CA LEU A 168 -16.94 -2.32 7.56
C LEU A 168 -16.16 -3.08 6.47
N SER A 169 -15.00 -3.61 6.85
CA SER A 169 -14.12 -4.33 5.94
C SER A 169 -13.17 -5.23 6.71
N TRP A 170 -12.40 -6.00 5.98
CA TRP A 170 -11.42 -6.92 6.50
C TRP A 170 -10.08 -6.67 5.81
N TRP A 171 -8.98 -6.90 6.50
CA TRP A 171 -7.65 -6.84 5.94
C TRP A 171 -6.78 -8.00 6.43
N GLU A 172 -5.69 -8.23 5.73
CA GLU A 172 -4.72 -9.26 6.05
C GLU A 172 -4.22 -9.12 7.50
N GLY A 173 -4.30 -10.21 8.25
CA GLY A 173 -3.74 -10.30 9.60
C GLY A 173 -2.31 -10.81 9.62
N ASP A 174 -1.90 -11.30 10.78
CA ASP A 174 -0.53 -11.73 11.06
C ASP A 174 -0.43 -13.17 11.58
N GLU A 175 -1.55 -13.92 11.55
CA GLU A 175 -1.61 -15.34 11.90
C GLU A 175 -1.91 -16.19 10.67
N ALA A 176 -1.04 -17.17 10.40
CA ALA A 176 -1.23 -18.13 9.32
C ALA A 176 -2.26 -19.19 9.70
N VAL A 177 -3.10 -19.56 8.75
CA VAL A 177 -4.13 -20.57 8.92
C VAL A 177 -3.56 -21.96 8.70
N VAL A 178 -3.92 -22.91 9.57
CA VAL A 178 -3.73 -24.35 9.37
C VAL A 178 -5.09 -24.96 9.10
N LEU A 179 -5.30 -25.42 7.87
CA LEU A 179 -6.52 -26.13 7.53
C LEU A 179 -6.46 -27.56 8.12
N PRO A 180 -7.56 -28.07 8.69
CA PRO A 180 -7.60 -29.42 9.27
C PRO A 180 -7.36 -30.49 8.20
N ALA A 181 -6.83 -31.65 8.63
CA ALA A 181 -6.72 -32.81 7.76
C ALA A 181 -8.10 -33.21 7.21
N GLY A 182 -8.20 -33.50 5.91
CA GLY A 182 -9.47 -33.81 5.26
C GLY A 182 -10.39 -32.62 5.01
N PHE A 183 -9.89 -31.39 5.07
CA PHE A 183 -10.69 -30.16 4.89
C PHE A 183 -11.58 -30.21 3.65
N LEU A 184 -11.04 -30.68 2.50
CA LEU A 184 -11.80 -30.80 1.25
C LEU A 184 -12.84 -31.92 1.24
N GLU A 185 -12.74 -32.88 2.16
CA GLU A 185 -13.71 -33.99 2.27
C GLU A 185 -14.98 -33.58 3.03
N HIS A 186 -14.92 -32.48 3.81
CA HIS A 186 -16.01 -32.00 4.66
C HIS A 186 -16.72 -30.77 4.08
N ALA A 187 -16.18 -30.17 3.05
CA ALA A 187 -16.69 -28.97 2.37
C ALA A 187 -17.43 -29.31 1.04
N ALA A 188 -17.96 -30.54 0.93
CA ALA A 188 -18.70 -31.01 -0.25
C ALA A 188 -20.18 -31.26 0.08
#